data_5967943a8d051f11256f397300464836
#
_entry.id   5967943a8d051f11256f397300464836
#
_cell.length_a   1.000
_cell.length_b   1.000
_cell.length_c   1.000
_cell.angle_alpha   90.00
_cell.angle_beta   90.00
_cell.angle_gamma   90.00
#
_symmetry.space_group_name_H-M   'P 1'
#
loop_
_entity.id
_entity.type
_entity.pdbx_description
1 polymer ?
#
loop_
_entity_poly.entity_id
_entity_poly.type
_entity_poly.pdbx_seq_one_letter_code
_entity_poly.pdbx_strand_id
1 'polypeptide(L)'
;LELTILFTHLHHDHTQGLPFFIPLYFGQSVLHFFGPRNFNEELSCVLERSMTPPNFPINLNSANSVKNITTIGESHIIILDTKNKTPKMLNKFFELPEVKDTTIVINVMNDYSHPANGVFLYRIDYRKKSVVFCTDVEGYLYGNMKLVQFAKETDLLIHDAQYSMEQYTGLPVPKQGYGHSIPEMAIDVAKKANVKSLALTHHDPTSKDGELKRKQTKYSKKFNGLFYAREKLSITVN
;
A
#
# COMPACT_ATOMS: atom_id res chain seq x y z
N LEU A 1 14.82 -18.24 1.12
CA LEU A 1 14.08 -17.08 0.62
C LEU A 1 14.04 -16.00 1.70
N GLU A 2 14.42 -14.75 1.38
CA GLU A 2 14.29 -13.62 2.30
C GLU A 2 13.38 -12.57 1.68
N LEU A 3 12.33 -12.16 2.40
CA LEU A 3 11.29 -11.25 1.91
C LEU A 3 10.98 -10.16 2.93
N THR A 4 10.75 -8.95 2.44
CA THR A 4 10.17 -7.85 3.20
C THR A 4 8.73 -7.62 2.77
N ILE A 5 7.82 -7.64 3.73
CA ILE A 5 6.37 -7.49 3.57
C ILE A 5 5.92 -6.23 4.31
N LEU A 6 5.20 -5.36 3.61
CA LEU A 6 4.69 -4.11 4.15
C LEU A 6 3.17 -4.18 4.26
N PHE A 7 2.63 -3.95 5.45
CA PHE A 7 1.20 -3.81 5.66
C PHE A 7 0.83 -2.33 5.66
N THR A 8 -0.11 -1.95 4.80
CA THR A 8 -0.67 -0.60 4.80
C THR A 8 -1.58 -0.40 6.00
N HIS A 9 -2.42 -1.37 6.27
CA HIS A 9 -3.32 -1.47 7.42
C HIS A 9 -3.77 -2.93 7.61
N LEU A 10 -4.62 -3.20 8.59
CA LEU A 10 -4.88 -4.56 9.05
C LEU A 10 -6.35 -4.97 8.89
N HIS A 11 -7.07 -4.39 7.92
CA HIS A 11 -8.38 -4.89 7.54
C HIS A 11 -8.29 -6.30 6.96
N HIS A 12 -9.39 -7.03 7.04
CA HIS A 12 -9.42 -8.46 6.74
C HIS A 12 -9.00 -8.79 5.30
N ASP A 13 -9.42 -7.99 4.34
CA ASP A 13 -9.06 -8.14 2.91
C ASP A 13 -7.57 -7.93 2.61
N HIS A 14 -6.81 -7.27 3.51
CA HIS A 14 -5.36 -7.12 3.42
C HIS A 14 -4.58 -8.19 4.21
N THR A 15 -5.24 -8.93 5.10
CA THR A 15 -4.58 -9.93 5.97
C THR A 15 -5.05 -11.36 5.72
N GLN A 16 -6.24 -11.57 5.12
CA GLN A 16 -6.84 -12.89 4.91
C GLN A 16 -5.98 -13.86 4.06
N GLY A 17 -5.08 -13.34 3.25
CA GLY A 17 -4.14 -14.15 2.47
C GLY A 17 -2.96 -14.69 3.29
N LEU A 18 -2.68 -14.15 4.46
CA LEU A 18 -1.52 -14.51 5.28
C LEU A 18 -1.48 -16.00 5.64
N PRO A 19 -2.58 -16.64 6.10
CA PRO A 19 -2.60 -18.07 6.42
C PRO A 19 -2.26 -18.98 5.24
N PHE A 20 -2.43 -18.49 4.01
CA PHE A 20 -2.15 -19.23 2.76
C PHE A 20 -0.86 -18.79 2.09
N PHE A 21 -0.07 -17.93 2.73
CA PHE A 21 1.19 -17.45 2.21
C PHE A 21 2.27 -18.52 2.36
N ILE A 22 2.49 -19.28 1.29
CA ILE A 22 3.35 -20.48 1.26
C ILE A 22 4.74 -20.25 1.92
N PRO A 23 5.44 -19.11 1.72
CA PRO A 23 6.74 -18.89 2.36
C PRO A 23 6.74 -18.94 3.89
N LEU A 24 5.59 -18.76 4.56
CA LEU A 24 5.47 -18.94 6.01
C LEU A 24 5.85 -20.35 6.48
N TYR A 25 5.63 -21.36 5.66
CA TYR A 25 5.77 -22.76 6.00
C TYR A 25 7.13 -23.35 5.62
N PHE A 26 7.99 -22.56 4.97
CA PHE A 26 9.34 -23.01 4.60
C PHE A 26 10.37 -22.60 5.66
N GLY A 27 10.98 -23.58 6.35
CA GLY A 27 11.98 -23.33 7.41
C GLY A 27 13.23 -22.57 6.95
N GLN A 28 13.48 -22.48 5.64
CA GLN A 28 14.57 -21.69 5.07
C GLN A 28 14.16 -20.26 4.70
N SER A 29 12.91 -19.88 4.95
CA SER A 29 12.44 -18.51 4.69
C SER A 29 12.67 -17.61 5.88
N VAL A 30 13.14 -16.39 5.59
CA VAL A 30 13.23 -15.28 6.55
C VAL A 30 12.27 -14.19 6.08
N LEU A 31 11.28 -13.89 6.90
CA LEU A 31 10.19 -12.96 6.56
C LEU A 31 10.24 -11.76 7.50
N HIS A 32 10.38 -10.58 6.93
CA HIS A 32 10.39 -9.32 7.65
C HIS A 32 9.06 -8.61 7.41
N PHE A 33 8.21 -8.53 8.43
CA PHE A 33 6.92 -7.86 8.37
C PHE A 33 7.00 -6.48 9.01
N PHE A 34 6.56 -5.46 8.29
CA PHE A 34 6.43 -4.10 8.78
C PHE A 34 5.00 -3.60 8.58
N GLY A 35 4.44 -2.94 9.57
CA GLY A 35 3.10 -2.37 9.48
C GLY A 35 2.73 -1.50 10.67
N PRO A 36 1.53 -0.90 10.64
CA PRO A 36 1.06 -0.02 11.69
C PRO A 36 0.74 -0.76 12.98
N ARG A 37 0.74 0.00 14.06
CA ARG A 37 0.01 -0.37 15.29
C ARG A 37 -1.49 -0.28 15.01
N ASN A 38 -2.25 -1.26 15.46
CA ASN A 38 -3.71 -1.22 15.38
C ASN A 38 -4.27 -0.76 16.73
N PHE A 39 -4.64 0.51 16.85
CA PHE A 39 -4.96 1.15 18.12
C PHE A 39 -3.83 0.93 19.13
N ASN A 40 -4.04 0.13 20.15
CA ASN A 40 -3.06 -0.18 21.20
C ASN A 40 -2.35 -1.52 21.00
N GLU A 41 -2.64 -2.24 19.92
CA GLU A 41 -2.06 -3.56 19.64
C GLU A 41 -0.89 -3.47 18.67
N GLU A 42 0.18 -4.17 18.97
CA GLU A 42 1.33 -4.35 18.08
C GLU A 42 0.94 -5.19 16.85
N LEU A 43 1.67 -4.99 15.73
CA LEU A 43 1.45 -5.74 14.51
C LEU A 43 1.48 -7.26 14.74
N SER A 44 2.40 -7.75 15.53
CA SER A 44 2.52 -9.19 15.87
C SER A 44 1.24 -9.75 16.47
N CYS A 45 0.64 -9.04 17.43
CA CYS A 45 -0.58 -9.49 18.11
C CYS A 45 -1.76 -9.64 17.12
N VAL A 46 -1.90 -8.69 16.18
CA VAL A 46 -2.98 -8.75 15.20
C VAL A 46 -2.76 -9.88 14.19
N LEU A 47 -1.54 -10.05 13.69
CA LEU A 47 -1.22 -11.14 12.77
C LEU A 47 -1.35 -12.52 13.44
N GLU A 48 -0.89 -12.67 14.67
CA GLU A 48 -1.06 -13.90 15.44
C GLU A 48 -2.54 -14.26 15.63
N ARG A 49 -3.37 -13.27 15.97
CA ARG A 49 -4.82 -13.48 16.15
C ARG A 49 -5.51 -13.95 14.86
N SER A 50 -5.05 -13.48 13.70
CA SER A 50 -5.60 -13.93 12.41
C SER A 50 -5.32 -15.39 12.10
N MET A 51 -4.27 -15.96 12.73
CA MET A 51 -3.82 -17.35 12.55
C MET A 51 -3.96 -18.19 13.83
N THR A 52 -4.97 -17.95 14.65
CA THR A 52 -5.28 -18.78 15.82
C THR A 52 -6.65 -19.45 15.67
N PRO A 53 -6.86 -20.65 16.27
CA PRO A 53 -8.20 -21.23 16.36
C PRO A 53 -9.20 -20.28 17.02
N PRO A 54 -10.44 -20.21 16.58
CA PRO A 54 -11.02 -21.03 15.50
C PRO A 54 -10.79 -20.49 14.07
N ASN A 55 -10.12 -19.36 13.90
CA ASN A 55 -9.94 -18.71 12.59
C ASN A 55 -9.06 -19.53 11.65
N PHE A 56 -7.99 -20.10 12.19
CA PHE A 56 -7.06 -20.94 11.43
C PHE A 56 -6.42 -22.02 12.33
N PRO A 57 -6.18 -23.27 11.83
CA PRO A 57 -5.72 -24.36 12.69
C PRO A 57 -4.23 -24.29 13.06
N ILE A 58 -3.42 -23.52 12.33
CA ILE A 58 -1.98 -23.37 12.57
C ILE A 58 -1.70 -21.96 13.07
N ASN A 59 -1.11 -21.86 14.27
CA ASN A 59 -0.68 -20.58 14.81
C ASN A 59 0.49 -19.99 13.99
N LEU A 60 0.53 -18.67 13.87
CA LEU A 60 1.61 -17.97 13.15
C LEU A 60 2.99 -18.39 13.67
N ASN A 61 3.15 -18.50 14.99
CA ASN A 61 4.41 -18.88 15.63
C ASN A 61 4.81 -20.34 15.37
N SER A 62 3.84 -21.22 15.03
CA SER A 62 4.09 -22.62 14.69
C SER A 62 4.49 -22.83 13.23
N ALA A 63 4.36 -21.83 12.39
CA ALA A 63 4.83 -21.88 11.00
C ALA A 63 6.38 -21.88 10.98
N ASN A 64 6.98 -22.65 10.07
CA ASN A 64 8.40 -23.00 10.13
C ASN A 64 9.39 -21.87 9.79
N SER A 65 8.94 -20.81 9.09
CA SER A 65 9.83 -19.71 8.70
C SER A 65 10.31 -18.90 9.90
N VAL A 66 11.46 -18.23 9.75
CA VAL A 66 11.88 -17.15 10.65
C VAL A 66 11.03 -15.92 10.35
N LYS A 67 10.42 -15.34 11.37
CA LYS A 67 9.54 -14.15 11.28
C LYS A 67 10.05 -13.03 12.15
N ASN A 68 10.39 -11.90 11.52
CA ASN A 68 10.73 -10.65 12.18
C ASN A 68 9.56 -9.68 11.98
N ILE A 69 8.73 -9.52 12.99
CA ILE A 69 7.53 -8.67 12.93
C ILE A 69 7.80 -7.38 13.68
N THR A 70 7.74 -6.27 12.97
CA THR A 70 8.09 -4.94 13.51
C THR A 70 6.95 -3.96 13.29
N THR A 71 6.42 -3.43 14.37
CA THR A 71 5.49 -2.31 14.33
C THR A 71 6.26 -1.02 14.02
N ILE A 72 5.79 -0.28 13.03
CA ILE A 72 6.41 0.97 12.59
C ILE A 72 5.44 2.15 12.76
N GLY A 73 5.97 3.35 12.64
CA GLY A 73 5.22 4.59 12.60
C GLY A 73 5.76 5.52 11.52
N GLU A 74 5.11 6.65 11.33
CA GLU A 74 5.46 7.63 10.29
C GLU A 74 6.89 8.22 10.45
N SER A 75 7.48 8.10 11.64
CA SER A 75 8.86 8.52 11.91
C SER A 75 9.93 7.55 11.39
N HIS A 76 9.52 6.36 10.96
CA HIS A 76 10.46 5.32 10.54
C HIS A 76 10.72 5.35 9.02
N ILE A 77 11.93 4.94 8.67
CA ILE A 77 12.37 4.67 7.30
C ILE A 77 12.87 3.23 7.29
N ILE A 78 12.51 2.45 6.28
CA ILE A 78 13.02 1.10 6.09
C ILE A 78 14.05 1.16 4.95
N ILE A 79 15.23 0.62 5.22
CA ILE A 79 16.34 0.58 4.28
C ILE A 79 16.59 -0.88 3.90
N LEU A 80 16.62 -1.14 2.61
CA LEU A 80 17.01 -2.42 2.02
C LEU A 80 18.25 -2.22 1.16
N ASP A 81 19.12 -3.22 1.14
CA ASP A 81 20.21 -3.28 0.18
C ASP A 81 19.96 -4.45 -0.78
N THR A 82 20.13 -4.23 -2.08
CA THR A 82 19.85 -5.28 -3.10
C THR A 82 20.82 -6.46 -3.00
N LYS A 83 21.97 -6.31 -2.33
CA LYS A 83 22.94 -7.37 -2.08
C LYS A 83 22.70 -8.07 -0.75
N ASN A 84 22.37 -7.27 0.29
CA ASN A 84 21.98 -7.79 1.60
C ASN A 84 20.49 -7.49 1.82
N LYS A 85 19.66 -8.50 1.73
CA LYS A 85 18.18 -8.36 1.76
C LYS A 85 17.62 -8.09 3.14
N THR A 86 18.42 -8.18 4.18
CA THR A 86 17.97 -7.92 5.55
C THR A 86 17.68 -6.43 5.75
N PRO A 87 16.43 -6.07 6.05
CA PRO A 87 16.05 -4.67 6.21
C PRO A 87 16.63 -4.05 7.48
N LYS A 88 16.94 -2.76 7.42
CA LYS A 88 17.25 -1.93 8.58
C LYS A 88 16.14 -0.89 8.76
N MET A 89 15.73 -0.67 10.00
CA MET A 89 14.80 0.39 10.34
C MET A 89 15.57 1.54 10.97
N LEU A 90 15.37 2.75 10.48
CA LEU A 90 15.93 3.99 11.00
C LEU A 90 14.81 4.91 11.45
N ASN A 91 15.11 5.81 12.38
CA ASN A 91 14.21 6.91 12.72
C ASN A 91 14.69 8.18 12.01
N LYS A 92 13.85 8.73 11.11
CA LYS A 92 14.19 9.87 10.25
C LYS A 92 14.57 11.17 11.00
N PHE A 93 14.25 11.26 12.28
CA PHE A 93 14.61 12.41 13.10
C PHE A 93 15.99 12.31 13.73
N PHE A 94 16.55 11.11 13.79
CA PHE A 94 17.85 10.87 14.43
C PHE A 94 18.91 10.38 13.45
N GLU A 95 18.49 9.67 12.40
CA GLU A 95 19.41 9.04 11.46
C GLU A 95 18.95 9.25 10.02
N LEU A 96 19.85 9.70 9.17
CA LEU A 96 19.62 9.74 7.72
C LEU A 96 20.21 8.49 7.08
N PRO A 97 19.53 7.90 6.09
CA PRO A 97 20.04 6.74 5.40
C PRO A 97 21.27 7.09 4.55
N GLU A 98 22.31 6.26 4.61
CA GLU A 98 23.36 6.28 3.61
C GLU A 98 22.82 5.66 2.31
N VAL A 99 22.66 6.47 1.26
CA VAL A 99 22.08 6.03 -0.01
C VAL A 99 23.18 5.71 -1.01
N LYS A 100 23.27 4.42 -1.39
CA LYS A 100 24.15 3.88 -2.44
C LYS A 100 23.30 3.41 -3.63
N ASP A 101 23.91 3.08 -4.75
CA ASP A 101 23.21 2.53 -5.93
C ASP A 101 22.46 1.21 -5.66
N THR A 102 22.81 0.52 -4.57
CA THR A 102 22.17 -0.73 -4.12
C THR A 102 21.08 -0.49 -3.07
N THR A 103 20.93 0.75 -2.60
CA THR A 103 20.02 1.09 -1.49
C THR A 103 18.60 1.35 -1.99
N ILE A 104 17.64 0.66 -1.41
CA ILE A 104 16.21 0.94 -1.53
C ILE A 104 15.78 1.66 -0.25
N VAL A 105 15.16 2.82 -0.39
CA VAL A 105 14.64 3.62 0.72
C VAL A 105 13.13 3.57 0.70
N ILE A 106 12.51 3.16 1.81
CA ILE A 106 11.05 3.10 1.95
C ILE A 106 10.63 4.10 3.03
N ASN A 107 9.99 5.16 2.59
CA ASN A 107 9.39 6.16 3.46
C ASN A 107 7.94 5.80 3.77
N VAL A 108 7.48 6.17 4.96
CA VAL A 108 6.13 5.91 5.45
C VAL A 108 5.41 7.22 5.71
N MET A 109 4.15 7.30 5.27
CA MET A 109 3.22 8.36 5.60
C MET A 109 1.94 7.74 6.14
N ASN A 110 1.38 8.30 7.22
CA ASN A 110 0.06 7.91 7.71
C ASN A 110 -1.01 8.84 7.12
N ASP A 111 -2.07 8.25 6.59
CA ASP A 111 -3.26 8.95 6.11
C ASP A 111 -4.49 8.50 6.90
N TYR A 112 -5.26 9.44 7.41
CA TYR A 112 -6.41 9.18 8.27
C TYR A 112 -7.75 9.24 7.51
N SER A 113 -7.74 9.32 6.19
CA SER A 113 -8.97 9.29 5.39
C SER A 113 -9.64 7.93 5.33
N HIS A 114 -8.92 6.87 5.75
CA HIS A 114 -9.47 5.51 5.83
C HIS A 114 -9.83 5.15 7.29
N PRO A 115 -11.08 4.70 7.55
CA PRO A 115 -11.49 4.28 8.89
C PRO A 115 -10.91 2.90 9.27
N ALA A 116 -10.71 2.60 10.54
CA ALA A 116 -10.92 3.46 11.70
C ALA A 116 -9.59 4.01 12.25
N ASN A 117 -8.43 3.46 11.82
CA ASN A 117 -7.12 3.77 12.39
C ASN A 117 -6.15 4.41 11.36
N GLY A 118 -6.68 4.75 10.19
CA GLY A 118 -5.88 5.25 9.07
C GLY A 118 -5.15 4.14 8.31
N VAL A 119 -4.33 4.55 7.37
CA VAL A 119 -3.59 3.67 6.46
C VAL A 119 -2.17 4.19 6.27
N PHE A 120 -1.20 3.29 6.20
CA PHE A 120 0.16 3.63 5.81
C PHE A 120 0.29 3.63 4.29
N LEU A 121 0.87 4.71 3.80
CA LEU A 121 1.28 4.86 2.42
C LEU A 121 2.79 4.72 2.36
N TYR A 122 3.29 4.06 1.32
CA TYR A 122 4.71 3.79 1.17
C TYR A 122 5.25 4.47 -0.08
N ARG A 123 6.34 5.23 0.09
CA ARG A 123 7.15 5.72 -1.02
C ARG A 123 8.45 4.92 -1.07
N ILE A 124 8.67 4.26 -2.18
CA ILE A 124 9.83 3.39 -2.43
C ILE A 124 10.73 4.10 -3.45
N ASP A 125 11.92 4.48 -3.01
CA ASP A 125 12.91 5.15 -3.85
C ASP A 125 14.10 4.20 -4.11
N TYR A 126 14.47 4.04 -5.39
CA TYR A 126 15.60 3.22 -5.82
C TYR A 126 16.21 3.77 -7.12
N ARG A 127 17.55 4.01 -7.15
CA ARG A 127 18.29 4.47 -8.34
C ARG A 127 17.59 5.62 -9.09
N LYS A 128 17.21 6.68 -8.40
CA LYS A 128 16.49 7.85 -8.95
C LYS A 128 15.10 7.53 -9.52
N LYS A 129 14.55 6.36 -9.22
CA LYS A 129 13.18 5.98 -9.53
C LYS A 129 12.37 5.90 -8.25
N SER A 130 11.09 6.20 -8.36
CA SER A 130 10.20 6.19 -7.21
C SER A 130 8.82 5.63 -7.54
N VAL A 131 8.29 4.88 -6.58
CA VAL A 131 6.93 4.36 -6.61
C VAL A 131 6.24 4.75 -5.32
N VAL A 132 5.02 5.30 -5.39
CA VAL A 132 4.17 5.51 -4.22
C VAL A 132 3.01 4.53 -4.26
N PHE A 133 2.85 3.76 -3.19
CA PHE A 133 1.72 2.85 -3.00
C PHE A 133 0.73 3.49 -2.02
N CYS A 134 -0.47 3.76 -2.53
CA CYS A 134 -1.50 4.54 -1.88
C CYS A 134 -2.86 3.88 -2.11
N THR A 135 -3.09 2.74 -1.44
CA THR A 135 -4.38 2.06 -1.41
C THR A 135 -5.23 2.55 -0.24
N ASP A 136 -6.54 2.38 -0.33
CA ASP A 136 -7.48 2.66 0.77
C ASP A 136 -7.37 4.09 1.29
N VAL A 137 -7.52 5.03 0.37
CA VAL A 137 -7.44 6.46 0.65
C VAL A 137 -8.65 7.16 0.07
N GLU A 138 -9.33 7.96 0.87
CA GLU A 138 -10.39 8.84 0.38
C GLU A 138 -9.81 10.23 0.06
N GLY A 139 -10.21 10.77 -1.09
CA GLY A 139 -9.82 12.12 -1.48
C GLY A 139 -10.52 13.19 -0.64
N TYR A 140 -9.83 14.30 -0.42
CA TYR A 140 -10.41 15.47 0.25
C TYR A 140 -10.91 16.52 -0.76
N LEU A 141 -11.84 17.34 -0.32
CA LEU A 141 -12.19 18.55 -1.03
C LEU A 141 -10.93 19.42 -1.20
N TYR A 142 -10.63 19.87 -2.41
CA TYR A 142 -9.38 20.55 -2.80
C TYR A 142 -8.11 19.69 -2.79
N GLY A 143 -8.25 18.38 -2.61
CA GLY A 143 -7.16 17.39 -2.67
C GLY A 143 -6.46 17.13 -1.34
N ASN A 144 -5.80 15.99 -1.25
CA ASN A 144 -4.96 15.61 -0.13
C ASN A 144 -3.54 16.18 -0.32
N MET A 145 -3.29 17.38 0.21
CA MET A 145 -2.01 18.08 0.01
C MET A 145 -0.83 17.36 0.68
N LYS A 146 -1.06 16.61 1.77
CA LYS A 146 -0.02 15.79 2.40
C LYS A 146 0.40 14.66 1.44
N LEU A 147 -0.57 13.99 0.82
CA LEU A 147 -0.32 12.96 -0.19
C LEU A 147 0.30 13.55 -1.46
N VAL A 148 -0.16 14.70 -1.93
CA VAL A 148 0.45 15.41 -3.08
C VAL A 148 1.93 15.65 -2.85
N GLN A 149 2.31 16.14 -1.67
CA GLN A 149 3.71 16.37 -1.33
C GLN A 149 4.51 15.05 -1.22
N PHE A 150 3.91 14.01 -0.64
CA PHE A 150 4.53 12.68 -0.51
C PHE A 150 4.76 12.01 -1.86
N ALA A 151 3.82 12.16 -2.79
CA ALA A 151 3.89 11.62 -4.14
C ALA A 151 4.62 12.53 -5.15
N LYS A 152 5.17 13.67 -4.70
CA LYS A 152 5.76 14.66 -5.61
C LYS A 152 6.80 14.03 -6.55
N GLU A 153 6.62 14.28 -7.86
CA GLU A 153 7.51 13.88 -8.95
C GLU A 153 7.81 12.37 -9.01
N THR A 154 6.91 11.55 -8.46
CA THR A 154 7.04 10.08 -8.48
C THR A 154 6.89 9.54 -9.91
N ASP A 155 7.66 8.49 -10.24
CA ASP A 155 7.56 7.83 -11.56
C ASP A 155 6.24 7.05 -11.67
N LEU A 156 5.80 6.41 -10.59
CA LEU A 156 4.54 5.67 -10.55
C LEU A 156 3.79 5.93 -9.23
N LEU A 157 2.59 6.47 -9.33
CA LEU A 157 1.61 6.51 -8.23
C LEU A 157 0.62 5.37 -8.42
N ILE A 158 0.51 4.48 -7.44
CA ILE A 158 -0.53 3.45 -7.34
C ILE A 158 -1.56 3.97 -6.35
N HIS A 159 -2.78 4.22 -6.79
CA HIS A 159 -3.79 4.93 -6.00
C HIS A 159 -5.14 4.20 -6.01
N ASP A 160 -5.83 4.23 -4.87
CA ASP A 160 -7.21 3.80 -4.73
C ASP A 160 -8.14 4.51 -5.74
N ALA A 161 -9.06 3.75 -6.32
CA ALA A 161 -10.12 4.29 -7.15
C ALA A 161 -11.33 3.32 -7.18
N GLN A 162 -11.79 2.93 -5.99
CA GLN A 162 -12.81 1.90 -5.83
C GLN A 162 -14.14 2.27 -6.47
N TYR A 163 -14.61 3.48 -6.21
CA TYR A 163 -15.96 3.88 -6.58
C TYR A 163 -16.04 4.69 -7.87
N SER A 164 -17.20 4.64 -8.53
CA SER A 164 -17.60 5.68 -9.49
C SER A 164 -18.17 6.89 -8.74
N MET A 165 -18.26 8.04 -9.42
CA MET A 165 -18.92 9.23 -8.86
C MET A 165 -20.38 8.92 -8.43
N GLU A 166 -21.10 8.12 -9.22
CA GLU A 166 -22.46 7.71 -8.92
C GLU A 166 -22.55 6.87 -7.64
N GLN A 167 -21.63 5.93 -7.44
CA GLN A 167 -21.54 5.13 -6.21
C GLN A 167 -21.14 5.99 -5.02
N TYR A 168 -20.21 6.94 -5.22
CA TYR A 168 -19.65 7.77 -4.17
C TYR A 168 -20.67 8.76 -3.60
N THR A 169 -21.52 9.37 -4.47
CA THR A 169 -22.48 10.40 -4.08
C THR A 169 -23.95 9.93 -4.12
N GLY A 170 -24.21 8.74 -4.66
CA GLY A 170 -25.55 8.25 -4.98
C GLY A 170 -26.36 7.82 -3.74
N LEU A 171 -27.67 8.08 -3.80
CA LEU A 171 -28.63 7.60 -2.81
C LEU A 171 -29.07 6.17 -3.14
N PRO A 172 -29.54 5.37 -2.17
CA PRO A 172 -29.76 5.73 -0.77
C PRO A 172 -28.53 5.61 0.15
N VAL A 173 -27.39 5.07 -0.34
CA VAL A 173 -26.20 4.82 0.49
C VAL A 173 -24.97 5.40 -0.19
N PRO A 174 -24.70 6.70 -0.01
CA PRO A 174 -23.46 7.31 -0.50
C PRO A 174 -22.25 6.68 0.18
N LYS A 175 -21.12 6.63 -0.53
CA LYS A 175 -19.87 6.02 -0.05
C LYS A 175 -18.85 7.00 0.51
N GLN A 176 -19.25 8.25 0.68
CA GLN A 176 -18.43 9.27 1.34
C GLN A 176 -18.15 8.87 2.79
N GLY A 177 -16.90 8.99 3.21
CA GLY A 177 -16.45 8.57 4.54
C GLY A 177 -16.16 7.07 4.68
N TYR A 178 -16.24 6.29 3.58
CA TYR A 178 -15.88 4.88 3.60
C TYR A 178 -14.37 4.63 3.43
N GLY A 179 -13.61 5.71 3.20
CA GLY A 179 -12.16 5.64 3.10
C GLY A 179 -11.62 5.28 1.73
N HIS A 180 -12.42 5.49 0.66
CA HIS A 180 -12.03 5.13 -0.71
C HIS A 180 -12.31 6.26 -1.69
N SER A 181 -11.47 6.31 -2.72
CA SER A 181 -11.51 7.35 -3.74
C SER A 181 -12.32 6.96 -4.98
N ILE A 182 -12.54 7.96 -5.80
CA ILE A 182 -12.97 7.85 -7.20
C ILE A 182 -11.78 8.19 -8.12
N PRO A 183 -11.80 7.78 -9.40
CA PRO A 183 -10.72 8.08 -10.34
C PRO A 183 -10.38 9.57 -10.46
N GLU A 184 -11.36 10.45 -10.33
CA GLU A 184 -11.17 11.90 -10.39
C GLU A 184 -10.27 12.42 -9.24
N MET A 185 -10.41 11.87 -8.04
CA MET A 185 -9.58 12.24 -6.87
C MET A 185 -8.14 11.77 -7.07
N ALA A 186 -7.93 10.53 -7.54
CA ALA A 186 -6.62 10.00 -7.86
C ALA A 186 -5.91 10.82 -8.95
N ILE A 187 -6.65 11.24 -10.00
CA ILE A 187 -6.13 12.07 -11.08
C ILE A 187 -5.76 13.47 -10.58
N ASP A 188 -6.53 14.04 -9.67
CA ASP A 188 -6.22 15.36 -9.07
C ASP A 188 -4.89 15.30 -8.29
N VAL A 189 -4.72 14.29 -7.44
CA VAL A 189 -3.45 14.04 -6.73
C VAL A 189 -2.29 13.87 -7.72
N ALA A 190 -2.47 13.01 -8.73
CA ALA A 190 -1.44 12.72 -9.72
C ALA A 190 -0.98 13.98 -10.50
N LYS A 191 -1.93 14.84 -10.89
CA LYS A 191 -1.63 16.10 -11.57
C LYS A 191 -0.91 17.09 -10.66
N LYS A 192 -1.40 17.28 -9.44
CA LYS A 192 -0.80 18.21 -8.46
C LYS A 192 0.59 17.77 -8.02
N ALA A 193 0.79 16.47 -7.89
CA ALA A 193 2.08 15.88 -7.54
C ALA A 193 3.05 15.76 -8.72
N ASN A 194 2.62 16.07 -9.95
CA ASN A 194 3.41 15.94 -11.18
C ASN A 194 3.98 14.52 -11.34
N VAL A 195 3.16 13.49 -11.12
CA VAL A 195 3.60 12.09 -11.29
C VAL A 195 3.64 11.72 -12.77
N LYS A 196 4.54 10.79 -13.16
CA LYS A 196 4.68 10.38 -14.56
C LYS A 196 3.61 9.37 -14.98
N SER A 197 3.26 8.42 -14.10
CA SER A 197 2.28 7.38 -14.38
C SER A 197 1.36 7.17 -13.19
N LEU A 198 0.09 6.84 -13.46
CA LEU A 198 -0.94 6.60 -12.46
C LEU A 198 -1.58 5.22 -12.67
N ALA A 199 -1.39 4.32 -11.71
CA ALA A 199 -2.09 3.05 -11.65
C ALA A 199 -3.31 3.17 -10.72
N LEU A 200 -4.50 2.95 -11.23
CA LEU A 200 -5.70 2.86 -10.40
C LEU A 200 -5.89 1.42 -9.92
N THR A 201 -6.09 1.27 -8.62
CA THR A 201 -6.22 -0.03 -7.95
C THR A 201 -7.40 -0.06 -6.98
N HIS A 202 -7.52 -1.13 -6.20
CA HIS A 202 -8.59 -1.34 -5.23
C HIS A 202 -9.99 -1.22 -5.86
N HIS A 203 -10.19 -1.96 -6.95
CA HIS A 203 -11.45 -1.93 -7.68
C HIS A 203 -12.59 -2.52 -6.87
N ASP A 204 -13.79 -1.94 -6.99
CA ASP A 204 -15.00 -2.50 -6.39
C ASP A 204 -15.14 -3.98 -6.78
N PRO A 205 -15.29 -4.91 -5.81
CA PRO A 205 -15.36 -6.35 -6.08
C PRO A 205 -16.53 -6.75 -7.01
N THR A 206 -17.54 -5.90 -7.15
CA THR A 206 -18.68 -6.12 -8.05
C THR A 206 -18.40 -5.69 -9.49
N SER A 207 -17.30 -4.97 -9.74
CA SER A 207 -16.92 -4.47 -11.07
C SER A 207 -16.50 -5.63 -11.98
N LYS A 208 -17.01 -5.62 -13.20
CA LYS A 208 -16.63 -6.60 -14.24
C LYS A 208 -15.48 -6.06 -15.10
N ASP A 209 -14.69 -6.95 -15.67
CA ASP A 209 -13.55 -6.60 -16.54
C ASP A 209 -13.92 -5.65 -17.68
N GLY A 210 -15.09 -5.86 -18.30
CA GLY A 210 -15.58 -4.98 -19.37
C GLY A 210 -15.89 -3.56 -18.88
N GLU A 211 -16.31 -3.41 -17.64
CA GLU A 211 -16.51 -2.10 -17.00
C GLU A 211 -15.17 -1.41 -16.72
N LEU A 212 -14.22 -2.13 -16.13
CA LEU A 212 -12.88 -1.61 -15.87
C LEU A 212 -12.19 -1.16 -17.16
N LYS A 213 -12.33 -1.91 -18.26
CA LYS A 213 -11.82 -1.50 -19.58
C LYS A 213 -12.47 -0.20 -20.09
N ARG A 214 -13.79 -0.03 -19.91
CA ARG A 214 -14.48 1.21 -20.27
C ARG A 214 -14.02 2.38 -19.41
N LYS A 215 -13.91 2.17 -18.10
CA LYS A 215 -13.35 3.17 -17.15
C LYS A 215 -11.94 3.57 -17.57
N GLN A 216 -11.06 2.62 -17.86
CA GLN A 216 -9.70 2.92 -18.34
C GLN A 216 -9.72 3.77 -19.61
N THR A 217 -10.52 3.42 -20.63
CA THR A 217 -10.63 4.21 -21.87
C THR A 217 -11.14 5.62 -21.61
N LYS A 218 -12.05 5.80 -20.66
CA LYS A 218 -12.57 7.14 -20.27
C LYS A 218 -11.49 7.97 -19.59
N TYR A 219 -10.78 7.40 -18.61
CA TYR A 219 -9.90 8.14 -17.71
C TYR A 219 -8.47 8.32 -18.26
N SER A 220 -7.99 7.43 -19.12
CA SER A 220 -6.70 7.62 -19.82
C SER A 220 -6.65 8.89 -20.68
N LYS A 221 -7.81 9.40 -21.10
CA LYS A 221 -7.91 10.70 -21.79
C LYS A 221 -7.72 11.90 -20.85
N LYS A 222 -7.88 11.72 -19.53
CA LYS A 222 -7.78 12.79 -18.53
C LYS A 222 -6.38 12.93 -17.94
N PHE A 223 -5.59 11.83 -17.99
CA PHE A 223 -4.21 11.81 -17.50
C PHE A 223 -3.38 10.86 -18.38
N ASN A 224 -2.32 11.38 -18.99
CA ASN A 224 -1.40 10.58 -19.79
C ASN A 224 -0.62 9.61 -18.88
N GLY A 225 -0.51 8.34 -19.25
CA GLY A 225 0.10 7.31 -18.41
C GLY A 225 -0.81 6.71 -17.35
N LEU A 226 -2.13 6.99 -17.40
CA LEU A 226 -3.12 6.32 -16.55
C LEU A 226 -3.48 4.93 -17.08
N PHE A 227 -3.47 3.96 -16.18
CA PHE A 227 -4.00 2.62 -16.43
C PHE A 227 -4.68 2.05 -15.17
N TYR A 228 -5.52 1.04 -15.37
CA TYR A 228 -6.13 0.27 -14.29
C TYR A 228 -5.26 -0.94 -13.99
N ALA A 229 -4.90 -1.13 -12.73
CA ALA A 229 -4.14 -2.29 -12.29
C ALA A 229 -4.95 -3.58 -12.52
N ARG A 230 -4.26 -4.65 -12.85
CA ARG A 230 -4.86 -5.99 -13.02
C ARG A 230 -3.86 -7.06 -12.60
N GLU A 231 -4.38 -8.21 -12.28
CA GLU A 231 -3.53 -9.36 -11.96
C GLU A 231 -2.52 -9.67 -13.07
N LYS A 232 -1.32 -10.07 -12.67
CA LYS A 232 -0.20 -10.42 -13.56
C LYS A 232 0.32 -9.28 -14.45
N LEU A 233 -0.13 -8.04 -14.21
CA LEU A 233 0.43 -6.88 -14.90
C LEU A 233 1.83 -6.60 -14.35
N SER A 234 2.83 -6.60 -15.22
CA SER A 234 4.20 -6.18 -14.90
C SER A 234 4.49 -4.84 -15.57
N ILE A 235 5.07 -3.92 -14.83
CA ILE A 235 5.39 -2.57 -15.30
C ILE A 235 6.85 -2.28 -14.98
N THR A 236 7.57 -1.80 -15.99
CA THR A 236 8.92 -1.27 -15.82
C THR A 236 8.84 0.22 -15.59
N VAL A 237 9.40 0.70 -14.50
CA VAL A 237 9.53 2.13 -14.19
C VAL A 237 10.81 2.65 -14.83
N ASN A 238 10.65 3.27 -16.03
CA ASN A 238 11.75 3.79 -16.85
C ASN A 238 12.10 5.24 -16.51
#